data_6e3232f80e773d26a6c1d47c1690e655
#
_entry.id   6e3232f80e773d26a6c1d47c1690e655
#
_cell.length_a   1.000
_cell.length_b   1.000
_cell.length_c   1.000
_cell.angle_alpha   90.00
_cell.angle_beta   90.00
_cell.angle_gamma   90.00
#
_symmetry.space_group_name_H-M   'P 1'
#
loop_
_entity.id
_entity.type
_entity.pdbx_description
1 polymer ?
#
loop_
_entity_poly.entity_id
_entity_poly.type
_entity_poly.pdbx_seq_one_letter_code
_entity_poly.pdbx_strand_id
1 'polypeptide(L)'
;MKSVGIVMKAVKRIAFVNGKGGCGKTTSIFHVAGVLAKAGEKVLAIDLDKQRNLTSILLMNSENIPKKTVLDFLMGNAEPGEAIAQALFQKRGNAKPRYYGVDCMISDIALENEAQLHKVDAVKAGKRLHQFIEEQGYTWVVVDMPPSNMALNNICFKYFVDYTIIPFSSDLFSVNGYGDIMQVMDRARKENPKLNVLGVFLSRYMQQCAVDRFIRERLLDFQSFIDIQIPLSADVRESVMYGRPISFYKEFSKSKRAYENLVEEMIDRMSK
;
A
#
# COMPACT_ATOMS: atom_id res chain seq x y z
N MET A 1 17.37 20.40 -33.00
CA MET A 1 16.76 19.28 -32.27
C MET A 1 16.09 19.87 -31.02
N LYS A 2 14.75 19.91 -30.99
CA LYS A 2 14.03 20.38 -29.80
C LYS A 2 14.09 19.24 -28.78
N SER A 3 14.71 19.49 -27.63
CA SER A 3 14.64 18.60 -26.48
C SER A 3 13.16 18.50 -26.05
N VAL A 4 12.55 17.36 -26.28
CA VAL A 4 11.26 17.03 -25.66
C VAL A 4 11.55 16.92 -24.16
N GLY A 5 11.22 17.97 -23.42
CA GLY A 5 11.25 17.93 -21.97
C GLY A 5 10.30 16.85 -21.50
N ILE A 6 10.84 15.75 -21.01
CA ILE A 6 10.06 14.74 -20.31
C ILE A 6 9.54 15.44 -19.06
N VAL A 7 8.25 15.80 -19.06
CA VAL A 7 7.57 16.26 -17.84
C VAL A 7 7.52 15.03 -16.93
N MET A 8 8.46 14.96 -15.99
CA MET A 8 8.46 13.89 -14.99
C MET A 8 7.16 14.02 -14.18
N LYS A 9 6.31 13.04 -14.30
CA LYS A 9 5.05 12.94 -13.51
C LYS A 9 5.45 12.83 -12.04
N ALA A 10 4.95 13.69 -11.19
CA ALA A 10 5.27 13.65 -9.75
C ALA A 10 4.93 12.26 -9.19
N VAL A 11 5.87 11.66 -8.45
CA VAL A 11 5.67 10.36 -7.82
C VAL A 11 4.59 10.46 -6.73
N LYS A 12 3.63 9.57 -6.74
CA LYS A 12 2.58 9.47 -5.71
C LYS A 12 2.97 8.43 -4.68
N ARG A 13 3.11 8.84 -3.41
CA ARG A 13 3.59 7.99 -2.31
C ARG A 13 2.51 7.90 -1.23
N ILE A 14 1.96 6.70 -1.03
CA ILE A 14 0.81 6.48 -0.16
C ILE A 14 1.02 5.28 0.77
N ALA A 15 0.68 5.44 2.07
CA ALA A 15 0.61 4.34 3.03
C ALA A 15 -0.84 3.92 3.30
N PHE A 16 -1.07 2.63 3.37
CA PHE A 16 -2.31 2.06 3.87
C PHE A 16 -2.17 1.80 5.37
N VAL A 17 -2.96 2.48 6.17
CA VAL A 17 -2.79 2.52 7.62
C VAL A 17 -4.09 2.15 8.33
N ASN A 18 -4.01 1.34 9.36
CA ASN A 18 -5.07 1.11 10.34
C ASN A 18 -4.46 0.37 11.54
N GLY A 19 -4.77 0.81 12.75
CA GLY A 19 -4.31 0.19 14.00
C GLY A 19 -4.87 -1.22 14.23
N LYS A 20 -5.87 -1.65 13.45
CA LYS A 20 -6.47 -2.97 13.55
C LYS A 20 -5.88 -3.95 12.53
N GLY A 21 -5.59 -5.17 12.98
CA GLY A 21 -5.29 -6.30 12.09
C GLY A 21 -6.52 -6.78 11.33
N GLY A 22 -6.34 -7.28 10.09
CA GLY A 22 -7.42 -7.89 9.32
C GLY A 22 -8.42 -6.92 8.66
N CYS A 23 -8.21 -5.60 8.73
CA CYS A 23 -9.06 -4.60 8.07
C CYS A 23 -8.83 -4.47 6.56
N GLY A 24 -7.98 -5.31 5.96
CA GLY A 24 -7.80 -5.36 4.51
C GLY A 24 -6.70 -4.47 3.95
N LYS A 25 -5.75 -3.94 4.75
CA LYS A 25 -4.60 -3.15 4.27
C LYS A 25 -3.85 -3.86 3.15
N THR A 26 -3.19 -4.96 3.48
CA THR A 26 -2.38 -5.78 2.56
C THR A 26 -3.15 -6.19 1.30
N THR A 27 -4.39 -6.68 1.47
CA THR A 27 -5.25 -7.07 0.36
C THR A 27 -5.55 -5.88 -0.56
N SER A 28 -5.86 -4.72 0.03
CA SER A 28 -6.15 -3.52 -0.76
C SER A 28 -4.93 -3.03 -1.53
N ILE A 29 -3.75 -3.02 -0.90
CA ILE A 29 -2.49 -2.64 -1.57
C ILE A 29 -2.22 -3.56 -2.75
N PHE A 30 -2.33 -4.88 -2.56
CA PHE A 30 -2.11 -5.86 -3.63
C PHE A 30 -3.00 -5.59 -4.86
N HIS A 31 -4.28 -5.27 -4.64
CA HIS A 31 -5.20 -5.01 -5.74
C HIS A 31 -5.05 -3.61 -6.34
N VAL A 32 -4.81 -2.59 -5.51
CA VAL A 32 -4.54 -1.21 -5.97
C VAL A 32 -3.27 -1.18 -6.81
N ALA A 33 -2.19 -1.81 -6.36
CA ALA A 33 -0.96 -1.93 -7.14
C ALA A 33 -1.21 -2.63 -8.49
N GLY A 34 -2.04 -3.67 -8.51
CA GLY A 34 -2.43 -4.35 -9.74
C GLY A 34 -3.30 -3.50 -10.67
N VAL A 35 -4.18 -2.64 -10.16
CA VAL A 35 -4.97 -1.69 -10.98
C VAL A 35 -4.04 -0.64 -11.60
N LEU A 36 -3.17 -0.05 -10.81
CA LEU A 36 -2.19 0.94 -11.26
C LEU A 36 -1.26 0.37 -12.34
N ALA A 37 -0.72 -0.82 -12.10
CA ALA A 37 0.14 -1.51 -13.06
C ALA A 37 -0.60 -1.84 -14.37
N LYS A 38 -1.87 -2.23 -14.31
CA LYS A 38 -2.69 -2.48 -15.51
C LYS A 38 -2.95 -1.19 -16.30
N ALA A 39 -2.95 -0.05 -15.63
CA ALA A 39 -3.03 1.28 -16.26
C ALA A 39 -1.68 1.76 -16.82
N GLY A 40 -0.60 0.97 -16.70
CA GLY A 40 0.72 1.30 -17.24
C GLY A 40 1.62 2.07 -16.26
N GLU A 41 1.23 2.21 -15.00
CA GLU A 41 2.05 2.83 -13.96
C GLU A 41 3.13 1.85 -13.48
N LYS A 42 4.32 2.34 -13.12
CA LYS A 42 5.38 1.56 -12.48
C LYS A 42 5.28 1.72 -10.96
N VAL A 43 5.01 0.64 -10.27
CA VAL A 43 4.65 0.66 -8.85
C VAL A 43 5.73 0.01 -8.00
N LEU A 44 6.17 0.69 -6.94
CA LEU A 44 6.95 0.09 -5.86
C LEU A 44 6.02 -0.17 -4.67
N ALA A 45 5.84 -1.43 -4.32
CA ALA A 45 5.17 -1.85 -3.09
C ALA A 45 6.23 -2.06 -1.99
N ILE A 46 6.05 -1.43 -0.83
CA ILE A 46 6.95 -1.58 0.33
C ILE A 46 6.18 -2.28 1.43
N ASP A 47 6.66 -3.44 1.88
CA ASP A 47 6.05 -4.20 2.97
C ASP A 47 6.79 -3.90 4.28
N LEU A 48 6.15 -3.19 5.21
CA LEU A 48 6.67 -2.87 6.54
C LEU A 48 6.04 -3.73 7.65
N ASP A 49 5.17 -4.69 7.30
CA ASP A 49 4.59 -5.60 8.29
C ASP A 49 5.48 -6.83 8.47
N LYS A 50 5.90 -7.11 9.72
CA LYS A 50 6.67 -8.31 10.11
C LYS A 50 6.00 -9.62 9.68
N GLN A 51 4.69 -9.62 9.46
CA GLN A 51 3.95 -10.78 8.97
C GLN A 51 4.28 -11.11 7.50
N ARG A 52 4.89 -10.18 6.75
CA ARG A 52 5.34 -10.37 5.37
C ARG A 52 4.24 -10.80 4.40
N ASN A 53 2.99 -10.42 4.70
CA ASN A 53 1.84 -10.86 3.92
C ASN A 53 1.87 -10.29 2.49
N LEU A 54 2.20 -9.00 2.33
CA LEU A 54 2.32 -8.38 1.00
C LEU A 54 3.48 -8.99 0.20
N THR A 55 4.64 -9.15 0.84
CA THR A 55 5.81 -9.85 0.28
C THR A 55 5.42 -11.23 -0.24
N SER A 56 4.76 -12.04 0.60
CA SER A 56 4.39 -13.41 0.27
C SER A 56 3.42 -13.49 -0.92
N ILE A 57 2.46 -12.57 -1.01
CA ILE A 57 1.46 -12.55 -2.09
C ILE A 57 2.09 -12.08 -3.40
N LEU A 58 2.86 -10.98 -3.37
CA LEU A 58 3.46 -10.40 -4.57
C LEU A 58 4.54 -11.30 -5.18
N LEU A 59 5.30 -12.01 -4.33
CA LEU A 59 6.43 -12.84 -4.76
C LEU A 59 6.11 -14.33 -4.86
N MET A 60 4.84 -14.72 -4.75
CA MET A 60 4.40 -16.12 -4.80
C MET A 60 4.90 -16.88 -6.04
N ASN A 61 5.03 -16.19 -7.17
CA ASN A 61 5.48 -16.76 -8.44
C ASN A 61 6.89 -16.30 -8.83
N SER A 62 7.65 -15.69 -7.91
CA SER A 62 8.99 -15.16 -8.17
C SER A 62 10.05 -16.17 -7.70
N GLU A 63 11.02 -16.47 -8.56
CA GLU A 63 12.11 -17.40 -8.25
C GLU A 63 13.31 -16.70 -7.60
N ASN A 64 13.52 -15.42 -7.93
CA ASN A 64 14.64 -14.62 -7.46
C ASN A 64 14.21 -13.70 -6.31
N ILE A 65 14.21 -14.22 -5.09
CA ILE A 65 13.92 -13.44 -3.89
C ILE A 65 15.24 -12.91 -3.31
N PRO A 66 15.38 -11.58 -3.09
CA PRO A 66 16.55 -10.99 -2.48
C PRO A 66 16.86 -11.58 -1.10
N LYS A 67 18.14 -11.60 -0.74
CA LYS A 67 18.57 -11.91 0.64
C LYS A 67 18.48 -10.71 1.56
N LYS A 68 18.56 -9.51 1.00
CA LYS A 68 18.41 -8.23 1.71
C LYS A 68 16.96 -7.85 1.83
N THR A 69 16.60 -7.16 2.91
CA THR A 69 15.23 -6.80 3.26
C THR A 69 15.09 -5.29 3.44
N VAL A 70 13.88 -4.80 3.60
CA VAL A 70 13.62 -3.42 3.97
C VAL A 70 14.33 -3.02 5.27
N LEU A 71 14.52 -3.96 6.21
CA LEU A 71 15.25 -3.69 7.44
C LEU A 71 16.74 -3.46 7.18
N ASP A 72 17.38 -4.27 6.33
CA ASP A 72 18.76 -4.02 5.91
C ASP A 72 18.92 -2.63 5.28
N PHE A 73 17.99 -2.25 4.40
CA PHE A 73 17.97 -0.92 3.81
C PHE A 73 17.82 0.18 4.88
N LEU A 74 16.86 0.05 5.81
CA LEU A 74 16.63 1.01 6.89
C LEU A 74 17.87 1.18 7.78
N MET A 75 18.55 0.10 8.09
CA MET A 75 19.78 0.09 8.88
C MET A 75 21.02 0.57 8.13
N GLY A 76 20.91 0.86 6.83
CA GLY A 76 22.02 1.28 5.98
C GLY A 76 22.95 0.15 5.53
N ASN A 77 22.55 -1.12 5.69
CA ASN A 77 23.29 -2.32 5.32
C ASN A 77 22.99 -2.82 3.91
N ALA A 78 22.13 -2.13 3.18
CA ALA A 78 21.79 -2.40 1.80
C ALA A 78 21.41 -1.13 1.05
N GLU A 79 21.59 -1.12 -0.27
CA GLU A 79 20.93 -0.15 -1.15
C GLU A 79 19.47 -0.55 -1.38
N PRO A 80 18.55 0.41 -1.71
CA PRO A 80 17.14 0.08 -1.88
C PRO A 80 16.89 -1.08 -2.86
N GLY A 81 17.61 -1.08 -3.98
CA GLY A 81 17.47 -2.11 -5.04
C GLY A 81 17.86 -3.52 -4.61
N GLU A 82 18.72 -3.66 -3.59
CA GLU A 82 19.14 -4.99 -3.10
C GLU A 82 18.03 -5.68 -2.28
N ALA A 83 17.03 -4.94 -1.82
CA ALA A 83 15.88 -5.44 -1.07
C ALA A 83 14.60 -5.57 -1.93
N ILE A 84 14.70 -5.41 -3.26
CA ILE A 84 13.57 -5.36 -4.17
C ILE A 84 13.55 -6.57 -5.11
N ALA A 85 12.37 -7.17 -5.27
CA ALA A 85 12.09 -8.21 -6.25
C ALA A 85 10.92 -7.82 -7.15
N GLN A 86 10.93 -8.33 -8.39
CA GLN A 86 9.82 -8.16 -9.32
C GLN A 86 8.65 -9.07 -8.95
N ALA A 87 7.47 -8.50 -8.85
CA ALA A 87 6.24 -9.28 -8.69
C ALA A 87 5.83 -9.91 -10.03
N LEU A 88 5.67 -11.23 -10.01
CA LEU A 88 5.28 -11.99 -11.19
C LEU A 88 3.90 -12.61 -10.96
N PHE A 89 3.08 -12.66 -12.01
CA PHE A 89 1.88 -13.47 -11.97
C PHE A 89 1.91 -14.55 -13.07
N GLN A 90 1.28 -15.69 -12.77
CA GLN A 90 1.13 -16.78 -13.72
C GLN A 90 -0.32 -16.81 -14.25
N LYS A 91 -0.50 -16.88 -15.56
CA LYS A 91 -1.81 -17.17 -16.16
C LYS A 91 -2.17 -18.64 -15.90
N ARG A 92 -3.48 -18.96 -15.93
CA ARG A 92 -3.95 -20.36 -15.81
C ARG A 92 -3.23 -21.27 -16.82
N GLY A 93 -2.86 -22.47 -16.37
CA GLY A 93 -2.10 -23.45 -17.15
C GLY A 93 -0.57 -23.30 -16.97
N ASN A 94 0.21 -23.95 -17.83
CA ASN A 94 1.68 -24.01 -17.75
C ASN A 94 2.38 -22.75 -18.32
N ALA A 95 1.72 -21.61 -18.37
CA ALA A 95 2.33 -20.38 -18.86
C ALA A 95 3.42 -19.90 -17.89
N LYS A 96 4.57 -19.45 -18.43
CA LYS A 96 5.63 -18.84 -17.61
C LYS A 96 5.12 -17.61 -16.87
N PRO A 97 5.56 -17.40 -15.60
CA PRO A 97 5.27 -16.17 -14.86
C PRO A 97 5.72 -14.93 -15.63
N ARG A 98 4.96 -13.83 -15.50
CA ARG A 98 5.24 -12.57 -16.20
C ARG A 98 5.25 -11.41 -15.22
N TYR A 99 6.22 -10.54 -15.39
CA TYR A 99 6.24 -9.23 -14.74
C TYR A 99 5.08 -8.37 -15.21
N TYR A 100 4.47 -7.60 -14.31
CA TYR A 100 3.30 -6.79 -14.61
C TYR A 100 3.37 -5.33 -14.13
N GLY A 101 4.56 -4.83 -13.82
CA GLY A 101 4.76 -3.42 -13.47
C GLY A 101 4.77 -3.14 -11.97
N VAL A 102 4.81 -4.16 -11.12
CA VAL A 102 4.92 -4.02 -9.66
C VAL A 102 6.23 -4.64 -9.19
N ASP A 103 7.00 -3.88 -8.42
CA ASP A 103 8.16 -4.35 -7.69
C ASP A 103 7.85 -4.33 -6.19
N CYS A 104 8.44 -5.23 -5.43
CA CYS A 104 8.23 -5.38 -4.00
C CYS A 104 9.54 -5.22 -3.22
N MET A 105 9.63 -4.20 -2.36
CA MET A 105 10.65 -4.15 -1.31
C MET A 105 10.20 -5.06 -0.17
N ILE A 106 10.98 -6.11 0.06
CA ILE A 106 10.55 -7.23 0.89
C ILE A 106 10.68 -6.95 2.39
N SER A 107 9.71 -7.41 3.15
CA SER A 107 9.64 -7.26 4.60
C SER A 107 10.60 -8.18 5.36
N ASP A 108 10.80 -7.87 6.64
CA ASP A 108 11.59 -8.66 7.59
C ASP A 108 10.82 -8.91 8.88
N ILE A 109 10.95 -10.12 9.43
CA ILE A 109 10.34 -10.48 10.71
C ILE A 109 10.92 -9.64 11.86
N ALA A 110 12.18 -9.23 11.77
CA ALA A 110 12.86 -8.42 12.78
C ALA A 110 12.37 -6.95 12.83
N LEU A 111 11.46 -6.53 11.96
CA LEU A 111 10.77 -5.23 12.07
C LEU A 111 9.93 -5.09 13.33
N GLU A 112 9.70 -6.16 14.09
CA GLU A 112 9.07 -6.06 15.41
C GLU A 112 10.00 -5.47 16.48
N ASN A 113 11.31 -5.49 16.26
CA ASN A 113 12.28 -5.00 17.22
C ASN A 113 12.38 -3.46 17.18
N GLU A 114 11.52 -2.78 17.94
CA GLU A 114 11.49 -1.32 18.01
C GLU A 114 12.82 -0.72 18.49
N ALA A 115 13.54 -1.39 19.38
CA ALA A 115 14.86 -0.91 19.84
C ALA A 115 15.88 -0.86 18.69
N GLN A 116 15.77 -1.75 17.71
CA GLN A 116 16.58 -1.69 16.50
C GLN A 116 16.12 -0.56 15.57
N LEU A 117 14.83 -0.36 15.42
CA LEU A 117 14.26 0.70 14.58
C LEU A 117 14.60 2.10 15.10
N HIS A 118 14.76 2.28 16.41
CA HIS A 118 15.23 3.56 16.98
C HIS A 118 16.65 3.95 16.56
N LYS A 119 17.45 3.01 16.06
CA LYS A 119 18.81 3.28 15.54
C LYS A 119 18.82 3.67 14.07
N VAL A 120 17.68 3.65 13.39
CA VAL A 120 17.57 4.00 11.97
C VAL A 120 17.77 5.50 11.79
N ASP A 121 18.71 5.87 10.90
CA ASP A 121 18.78 7.22 10.36
C ASP A 121 17.69 7.42 9.32
N ALA A 122 16.49 7.76 9.80
CA ALA A 122 15.29 7.86 8.95
C ALA A 122 15.39 8.96 7.90
N VAL A 123 16.10 10.06 8.19
CA VAL A 123 16.34 11.14 7.21
C VAL A 123 17.19 10.63 6.05
N LYS A 124 18.28 9.93 6.36
CA LYS A 124 19.16 9.36 5.34
C LYS A 124 18.44 8.27 4.54
N ALA A 125 17.71 7.39 5.22
CA ALA A 125 16.91 6.35 4.56
C ALA A 125 15.87 6.95 3.60
N GLY A 126 15.13 7.98 4.05
CA GLY A 126 14.15 8.69 3.20
C GLY A 126 14.79 9.31 1.95
N LYS A 127 15.91 10.01 2.10
CA LYS A 127 16.62 10.60 0.95
C LYS A 127 17.07 9.55 -0.06
N ARG A 128 17.67 8.45 0.41
CA ARG A 128 18.11 7.34 -0.46
C ARG A 128 16.94 6.68 -1.17
N LEU A 129 15.82 6.49 -0.47
CA LEU A 129 14.61 5.91 -1.06
C LEU A 129 14.04 6.82 -2.15
N HIS A 130 13.92 8.13 -1.90
CA HIS A 130 13.39 9.07 -2.88
C HIS A 130 14.26 9.16 -4.14
N GLN A 131 15.59 9.26 -3.97
CA GLN A 131 16.51 9.26 -5.08
C GLN A 131 16.37 7.98 -5.92
N PHE A 132 16.33 6.81 -5.27
CA PHE A 132 16.16 5.53 -5.95
C PHE A 132 14.83 5.47 -6.73
N ILE A 133 13.73 5.92 -6.13
CA ILE A 133 12.41 5.94 -6.77
C ILE A 133 12.45 6.76 -8.07
N GLU A 134 13.06 7.94 -8.03
CA GLU A 134 13.18 8.83 -9.18
C GLU A 134 14.09 8.23 -10.27
N GLU A 135 15.26 7.72 -9.90
CA GLU A 135 16.22 7.09 -10.82
C GLU A 135 15.64 5.86 -11.51
N GLN A 136 14.83 5.07 -10.79
CA GLN A 136 14.19 3.90 -11.36
C GLN A 136 12.89 4.22 -12.13
N GLY A 137 12.40 5.45 -12.07
CA GLY A 137 11.20 5.89 -12.78
C GLY A 137 9.91 5.29 -12.24
N TYR A 138 9.83 5.03 -10.93
CA TYR A 138 8.56 4.67 -10.30
C TYR A 138 7.61 5.87 -10.32
N THR A 139 6.35 5.61 -10.63
CA THR A 139 5.30 6.63 -10.64
C THR A 139 4.43 6.56 -9.40
N TRP A 140 4.43 5.39 -8.74
CA TRP A 140 3.70 5.14 -7.50
C TRP A 140 4.54 4.36 -6.49
N VAL A 141 4.38 4.74 -5.23
CA VAL A 141 4.85 3.97 -4.07
C VAL A 141 3.66 3.67 -3.18
N VAL A 142 3.43 2.40 -2.87
CA VAL A 142 2.38 1.95 -1.96
C VAL A 142 3.00 1.20 -0.79
N VAL A 143 2.68 1.61 0.44
CA VAL A 143 3.33 1.10 1.65
C VAL A 143 2.32 0.36 2.51
N ASP A 144 2.62 -0.91 2.84
CA ASP A 144 1.85 -1.71 3.79
C ASP A 144 2.38 -1.51 5.21
N MET A 145 1.57 -0.89 6.05
CA MET A 145 1.93 -0.56 7.42
C MET A 145 1.47 -1.65 8.40
N PRO A 146 2.29 -2.00 9.40
CA PRO A 146 1.85 -2.87 10.47
C PRO A 146 0.68 -2.24 11.27
N PRO A 147 -0.15 -3.02 11.95
CA PRO A 147 -1.28 -2.49 12.71
C PRO A 147 -0.86 -1.58 13.87
N SER A 148 0.29 -1.85 14.47
CA SER A 148 0.81 -1.03 15.57
C SER A 148 2.34 -1.14 15.63
N ASN A 149 3.02 -0.09 15.18
CA ASN A 149 4.47 0.08 15.37
C ASN A 149 4.79 1.58 15.27
N MET A 150 5.04 2.20 16.42
CA MET A 150 5.24 3.64 16.49
C MET A 150 6.51 4.09 15.77
N ALA A 151 7.58 3.30 15.84
CA ALA A 151 8.84 3.62 15.17
C ALA A 151 8.69 3.61 13.65
N LEU A 152 8.06 2.57 13.08
CA LEU A 152 7.79 2.49 11.64
C LEU A 152 6.81 3.57 11.16
N ASN A 153 5.76 3.87 11.94
CA ASN A 153 4.84 4.97 11.64
C ASN A 153 5.59 6.31 11.54
N ASN A 154 6.48 6.60 12.49
CA ASN A 154 7.27 7.82 12.46
C ASN A 154 8.21 7.88 11.24
N ILE A 155 8.91 6.80 10.93
CA ILE A 155 9.81 6.73 9.77
C ILE A 155 9.02 6.94 8.48
N CYS A 156 7.93 6.18 8.30
CA CYS A 156 7.13 6.20 7.09
C CYS A 156 6.45 7.55 6.86
N PHE A 157 5.74 8.08 7.87
CA PHE A 157 4.96 9.31 7.71
C PHE A 157 5.82 10.55 7.57
N LYS A 158 6.97 10.58 8.22
CA LYS A 158 7.88 11.73 8.12
C LYS A 158 8.69 11.75 6.83
N TYR A 159 9.09 10.58 6.31
CA TYR A 159 10.14 10.53 5.30
C TYR A 159 9.82 9.70 4.06
N PHE A 160 8.78 8.85 4.04
CA PHE A 160 8.53 7.93 2.92
C PHE A 160 7.32 8.28 2.09
N VAL A 161 6.25 8.81 2.70
CA VAL A 161 4.96 9.03 2.02
C VAL A 161 4.45 10.45 2.17
N ASP A 162 3.62 10.87 1.21
CA ASP A 162 2.92 12.15 1.23
C ASP A 162 1.44 11.97 1.59
N TYR A 163 0.91 10.75 1.42
CA TYR A 163 -0.49 10.46 1.63
C TYR A 163 -0.70 9.23 2.48
N THR A 164 -1.83 9.19 3.19
CA THR A 164 -2.32 7.97 3.83
C THR A 164 -3.76 7.71 3.42
N ILE A 165 -4.15 6.43 3.40
CA ILE A 165 -5.53 5.99 3.22
C ILE A 165 -5.86 4.89 4.22
N ILE A 166 -7.09 4.86 4.71
CA ILE A 166 -7.49 4.01 5.83
C ILE A 166 -8.58 3.04 5.37
N PRO A 167 -8.24 1.77 5.11
CA PRO A 167 -9.24 0.73 4.93
C PRO A 167 -9.93 0.44 6.26
N PHE A 168 -11.26 0.47 6.25
CA PHE A 168 -12.09 0.33 7.42
C PHE A 168 -12.95 -0.94 7.26
N SER A 169 -12.92 -1.84 8.24
CA SER A 169 -13.86 -2.96 8.29
C SER A 169 -15.00 -2.60 9.22
N SER A 170 -16.19 -3.16 8.96
CA SER A 170 -17.44 -2.84 9.67
C SER A 170 -17.48 -3.33 11.13
N ASP A 171 -16.34 -3.40 11.77
CA ASP A 171 -16.25 -3.69 13.20
C ASP A 171 -16.33 -2.39 14.01
N LEU A 172 -17.18 -2.33 15.01
CA LEU A 172 -17.37 -1.19 15.92
C LEU A 172 -16.06 -0.64 16.53
N PHE A 173 -15.02 -1.47 16.65
CA PHE A 173 -13.71 -1.09 17.20
C PHE A 173 -12.80 -0.32 16.24
N SER A 174 -13.16 -0.20 14.97
CA SER A 174 -12.33 0.48 13.97
C SER A 174 -12.36 2.01 14.14
N VAL A 175 -13.39 2.57 14.79
CA VAL A 175 -13.53 4.03 15.01
C VAL A 175 -12.45 4.56 15.94
N ASN A 176 -12.10 3.81 16.99
CA ASN A 176 -11.09 4.25 17.96
C ASN A 176 -9.68 4.33 17.35
N GLY A 177 -9.35 3.42 16.42
CA GLY A 177 -8.05 3.42 15.74
C GLY A 177 -7.82 4.62 14.80
N TYR A 178 -8.87 5.28 14.35
CA TYR A 178 -8.75 6.49 13.52
C TYR A 178 -8.14 7.65 14.28
N GLY A 179 -8.63 7.90 15.52
CA GLY A 179 -8.12 8.97 16.37
C GLY A 179 -6.62 8.83 16.68
N ASP A 180 -6.18 7.61 16.96
CA ASP A 180 -4.77 7.32 17.24
C ASP A 180 -3.89 7.57 16.01
N ILE A 181 -4.33 7.16 14.83
CA ILE A 181 -3.64 7.42 13.56
C ILE A 181 -3.53 8.92 13.32
N MET A 182 -4.61 9.67 13.50
CA MET A 182 -4.61 11.12 13.30
C MET A 182 -3.62 11.83 14.24
N GLN A 183 -3.52 11.43 15.51
CA GLN A 183 -2.55 12.00 16.44
C GLN A 183 -1.10 11.74 15.99
N VAL A 184 -0.79 10.54 15.50
CA VAL A 184 0.55 10.23 14.99
C VAL A 184 0.86 11.05 13.75
N MET A 185 -0.10 11.21 12.85
CA MET A 185 0.04 12.02 11.64
C MET A 185 0.24 13.51 11.94
N ASP A 186 -0.50 14.06 12.90
CA ASP A 186 -0.36 15.47 13.28
C ASP A 186 1.04 15.77 13.84
N ARG A 187 1.64 14.81 14.54
CA ARG A 187 3.04 14.92 14.96
C ARG A 187 3.99 14.85 13.78
N ALA A 188 3.75 13.93 12.84
CA ALA A 188 4.61 13.75 11.66
C ALA A 188 4.56 14.94 10.70
N ARG A 189 3.43 15.65 10.60
CA ARG A 189 3.25 16.87 9.77
C ARG A 189 4.20 18.00 10.11
N LYS A 190 4.74 18.05 11.32
CA LYS A 190 5.77 19.03 11.71
C LYS A 190 7.05 18.88 10.88
N GLU A 191 7.38 17.67 10.46
CA GLU A 191 8.57 17.34 9.66
C GLU A 191 8.22 17.05 8.20
N ASN A 192 6.99 16.59 7.92
CA ASN A 192 6.45 16.37 6.57
C ASN A 192 5.12 17.15 6.39
N PRO A 193 5.17 18.44 6.06
CA PRO A 193 3.97 19.25 5.86
C PRO A 193 3.07 18.79 4.71
N LYS A 194 3.60 17.97 3.78
CA LYS A 194 2.83 17.41 2.66
C LYS A 194 1.96 16.21 3.07
N LEU A 195 2.20 15.65 4.25
CA LEU A 195 1.47 14.47 4.70
C LEU A 195 -0.03 14.75 4.86
N ASN A 196 -0.84 14.09 4.07
CA ASN A 196 -2.29 14.26 4.04
C ASN A 196 -3.04 12.92 4.12
N VAL A 197 -4.25 12.95 4.70
CA VAL A 197 -5.18 11.81 4.69
C VAL A 197 -6.07 11.92 3.48
N LEU A 198 -5.97 10.98 2.54
CA LEU A 198 -6.89 10.94 1.39
C LEU A 198 -8.30 10.57 1.82
N GLY A 199 -8.42 9.67 2.79
CA GLY A 199 -9.71 9.32 3.33
C GLY A 199 -9.78 7.92 3.94
N VAL A 200 -11.01 7.57 4.31
CA VAL A 200 -11.40 6.27 4.86
C VAL A 200 -12.34 5.60 3.88
N PHE A 201 -12.15 4.33 3.57
CA PHE A 201 -13.06 3.55 2.73
C PHE A 201 -13.46 2.24 3.39
N LEU A 202 -14.62 1.68 3.02
CA LEU A 202 -15.08 0.40 3.55
C LEU A 202 -14.44 -0.76 2.80
N SER A 203 -13.75 -1.62 3.54
CA SER A 203 -13.19 -2.89 3.06
C SER A 203 -13.96 -4.07 3.62
N ARG A 204 -14.00 -5.18 2.89
CA ARG A 204 -14.69 -6.43 3.29
C ARG A 204 -16.20 -6.21 3.57
N TYR A 205 -16.80 -5.29 2.85
CA TYR A 205 -18.19 -4.88 3.01
C TYR A 205 -19.16 -5.96 2.52
N MET A 206 -20.19 -6.21 3.30
CA MET A 206 -21.30 -7.13 2.97
C MET A 206 -22.60 -6.35 2.92
N GLN A 207 -23.13 -6.08 1.74
CA GLN A 207 -24.36 -5.29 1.55
C GLN A 207 -25.57 -5.88 2.29
N GLN A 208 -25.64 -7.18 2.46
CA GLN A 208 -26.72 -7.85 3.18
C GLN A 208 -26.61 -7.73 4.71
N CYS A 209 -25.41 -7.38 5.22
CA CYS A 209 -25.17 -7.22 6.65
C CYS A 209 -25.74 -5.88 7.13
N ALA A 210 -26.65 -5.92 8.12
CA ALA A 210 -27.26 -4.72 8.68
C ALA A 210 -26.23 -3.82 9.37
N VAL A 211 -25.22 -4.41 10.03
CA VAL A 211 -24.14 -3.67 10.69
C VAL A 211 -23.32 -2.89 9.66
N ASP A 212 -22.98 -3.51 8.52
CA ASP A 212 -22.20 -2.87 7.46
C ASP A 212 -22.94 -1.66 6.88
N ARG A 213 -24.24 -1.80 6.64
CA ARG A 213 -25.09 -0.69 6.15
C ARG A 213 -25.16 0.43 7.18
N PHE A 214 -25.39 0.12 8.44
CA PHE A 214 -25.45 1.10 9.53
C PHE A 214 -24.14 1.89 9.64
N ILE A 215 -23.00 1.21 9.59
CA ILE A 215 -21.69 1.87 9.65
C ILE A 215 -21.48 2.77 8.43
N ARG A 216 -21.82 2.29 7.22
CA ARG A 216 -21.72 3.11 6.01
C ARG A 216 -22.55 4.39 6.14
N GLU A 217 -23.80 4.30 6.57
CA GLU A 217 -24.68 5.45 6.78
C GLU A 217 -24.08 6.47 7.75
N ARG A 218 -23.46 6.01 8.85
CA ARG A 218 -22.76 6.87 9.81
C ARG A 218 -21.51 7.54 9.25
N LEU A 219 -20.85 6.90 8.30
CA LEU A 219 -19.66 7.46 7.66
C LEU A 219 -19.98 8.46 6.56
N LEU A 220 -21.20 8.51 6.02
CA LEU A 220 -21.57 9.47 4.97
C LEU A 220 -21.40 10.93 5.40
N ASP A 221 -21.61 11.23 6.67
CA ASP A 221 -21.42 12.58 7.24
C ASP A 221 -19.96 12.92 7.53
N PHE A 222 -19.05 11.94 7.35
CA PHE A 222 -17.64 12.10 7.65
C PHE A 222 -16.89 12.63 6.42
N GLN A 223 -16.39 13.87 6.50
CA GLN A 223 -15.77 14.57 5.36
C GLN A 223 -14.67 13.78 4.64
N SER A 224 -13.91 12.99 5.39
CA SER A 224 -12.84 12.16 4.82
C SER A 224 -13.34 10.81 4.31
N PHE A 225 -14.64 10.52 4.35
CA PHE A 225 -15.15 9.25 3.84
C PHE A 225 -15.10 9.19 2.32
N ILE A 226 -14.61 8.07 1.83
CA ILE A 226 -14.65 7.67 0.43
C ILE A 226 -15.79 6.66 0.32
N ASP A 227 -16.93 7.05 -0.26
CA ASP A 227 -18.11 6.18 -0.38
C ASP A 227 -17.92 5.06 -1.43
N ILE A 228 -16.82 4.34 -1.27
CA ILE A 228 -16.49 3.15 -2.04
C ILE A 228 -16.41 1.95 -1.09
N GLN A 229 -17.13 0.89 -1.43
CA GLN A 229 -17.17 -0.34 -0.66
C GLN A 229 -16.46 -1.46 -1.42
N ILE A 230 -15.35 -1.94 -0.86
CA ILE A 230 -14.70 -3.15 -1.36
C ILE A 230 -15.44 -4.36 -0.80
N PRO A 231 -16.10 -5.17 -1.65
CA PRO A 231 -16.92 -6.26 -1.15
C PRO A 231 -16.09 -7.40 -0.55
N LEU A 232 -16.62 -8.04 0.48
CA LEU A 232 -16.12 -9.34 0.93
C LEU A 232 -16.49 -10.37 -0.14
N SER A 233 -15.52 -10.83 -0.90
CA SER A 233 -15.74 -11.58 -2.14
C SER A 233 -14.85 -12.81 -2.24
N ALA A 234 -15.38 -13.89 -2.78
CA ALA A 234 -14.61 -15.08 -3.15
C ALA A 234 -13.56 -14.74 -4.22
N ASP A 235 -13.92 -13.89 -5.20
CA ASP A 235 -13.00 -13.47 -6.27
C ASP A 235 -11.72 -12.82 -5.70
N VAL A 236 -11.86 -11.98 -4.66
CA VAL A 236 -10.72 -11.33 -3.97
C VAL A 236 -9.85 -12.38 -3.28
N ARG A 237 -10.46 -13.32 -2.54
CA ARG A 237 -9.71 -14.37 -1.85
C ARG A 237 -8.98 -15.30 -2.81
N GLU A 238 -9.64 -15.72 -3.87
CA GLU A 238 -9.03 -16.57 -4.89
C GLU A 238 -7.90 -15.86 -5.63
N SER A 239 -8.05 -14.59 -5.97
CA SER A 239 -7.03 -13.80 -6.66
C SER A 239 -5.77 -13.66 -5.79
N VAL A 240 -5.91 -13.46 -4.48
CA VAL A 240 -4.80 -13.47 -3.51
C VAL A 240 -4.14 -14.85 -3.45
N MET A 241 -4.94 -15.92 -3.38
CA MET A 241 -4.45 -17.31 -3.33
C MET A 241 -3.60 -17.68 -4.56
N TYR A 242 -3.86 -17.05 -5.71
CA TYR A 242 -3.09 -17.26 -6.93
C TYR A 242 -1.99 -16.22 -7.15
N GLY A 243 -1.72 -15.32 -6.21
CA GLY A 243 -0.76 -14.22 -6.37
C GLY A 243 -1.05 -13.35 -7.60
N ARG A 244 -2.34 -13.20 -7.96
CA ARG A 244 -2.77 -12.51 -9.18
C ARG A 244 -3.78 -11.42 -8.84
N PRO A 245 -3.42 -10.12 -8.96
CA PRO A 245 -4.32 -9.03 -8.63
C PRO A 245 -5.65 -9.15 -9.37
N ILE A 246 -6.75 -8.69 -8.74
CA ILE A 246 -8.11 -8.84 -9.29
C ILE A 246 -8.25 -8.26 -10.69
N SER A 247 -7.51 -7.19 -11.00
CA SER A 247 -7.45 -6.54 -12.32
C SER A 247 -6.92 -7.46 -13.43
N PHE A 248 -6.11 -8.46 -13.07
CA PHE A 248 -5.57 -9.49 -13.95
C PHE A 248 -6.22 -10.86 -13.77
N TYR A 249 -6.96 -11.06 -12.67
CA TYR A 249 -7.58 -12.35 -12.34
C TYR A 249 -8.94 -12.53 -12.99
N LYS A 250 -9.83 -11.53 -12.88
CA LYS A 250 -11.22 -11.65 -13.34
C LYS A 250 -11.70 -10.34 -13.97
N GLU A 251 -11.93 -10.37 -15.28
CA GLU A 251 -12.28 -9.16 -16.05
C GLU A 251 -13.62 -8.56 -15.60
N PHE A 252 -14.64 -9.40 -15.44
CA PHE A 252 -15.98 -8.98 -15.01
C PHE A 252 -16.22 -9.32 -13.55
N SER A 253 -15.69 -8.50 -12.64
CA SER A 253 -15.85 -8.64 -11.20
C SER A 253 -16.28 -7.32 -10.56
N LYS A 254 -17.29 -7.37 -9.67
CA LYS A 254 -17.68 -6.22 -8.86
C LYS A 254 -16.50 -5.70 -8.02
N SER A 255 -15.68 -6.61 -7.51
CA SER A 255 -14.50 -6.25 -6.72
C SER A 255 -13.44 -5.54 -7.56
N LYS A 256 -13.21 -5.97 -8.82
CA LYS A 256 -12.33 -5.26 -9.74
C LYS A 256 -12.78 -3.82 -9.90
N ARG A 257 -14.07 -3.60 -10.24
CA ARG A 257 -14.62 -2.26 -10.41
C ARG A 257 -14.53 -1.40 -9.16
N ALA A 258 -14.74 -2.00 -7.98
CA ALA A 258 -14.60 -1.28 -6.72
C ALA A 258 -13.15 -0.81 -6.47
N TYR A 259 -12.15 -1.61 -6.80
CA TYR A 259 -10.75 -1.20 -6.70
C TYR A 259 -10.36 -0.17 -7.78
N GLU A 260 -10.91 -0.28 -9.00
CA GLU A 260 -10.72 0.73 -10.05
C GLU A 260 -11.27 2.09 -9.60
N ASN A 261 -12.51 2.13 -9.11
CA ASN A 261 -13.13 3.35 -8.58
C ASN A 261 -12.33 3.91 -7.38
N LEU A 262 -11.80 3.04 -6.51
CA LEU A 262 -10.97 3.49 -5.39
C LEU A 262 -9.70 4.20 -5.88
N VAL A 263 -9.03 3.66 -6.89
CA VAL A 263 -7.84 4.28 -7.48
C VAL A 263 -8.18 5.61 -8.15
N GLU A 264 -9.29 5.70 -8.87
CA GLU A 264 -9.78 6.95 -9.48
C GLU A 264 -10.01 8.01 -8.41
N GLU A 265 -10.74 7.70 -7.34
CA GLU A 265 -11.01 8.63 -6.23
C GLU A 265 -9.72 9.05 -5.50
N MET A 266 -8.76 8.11 -5.33
CA MET A 266 -7.45 8.45 -4.77
C MET A 266 -6.72 9.49 -5.63
N ILE A 267 -6.74 9.32 -6.95
CA ILE A 267 -6.11 10.26 -7.90
C ILE A 267 -6.80 11.63 -7.85
N ASP A 268 -8.12 11.65 -7.83
CA ASP A 268 -8.90 12.88 -7.76
C ASP A 268 -8.60 13.68 -6.48
N ARG A 269 -8.53 12.99 -5.33
CA ARG A 269 -8.21 13.63 -4.05
C ARG A 269 -6.77 14.11 -3.95
N MET A 270 -5.82 13.46 -4.62
CA MET A 270 -4.42 13.92 -4.71
C MET A 270 -4.25 15.15 -5.61
N SER A 271 -5.23 15.43 -6.46
CA SER A 271 -5.19 16.54 -7.42
C SER A 271 -5.80 17.84 -6.88
N LYS A 272 -6.48 17.75 -5.74
CA LYS A 272 -7.10 18.88 -5.01
C LYS A 272 -6.16 19.45 -3.97
#